data_3e94ebefb82f3b779bdda268b73e4f2e
#
_entry.id   3e94ebefb82f3b779bdda268b73e4f2e
#
_cell.length_a   1.000
_cell.length_b   1.000
_cell.length_c   1.000
_cell.angle_alpha   90.00
_cell.angle_beta   90.00
_cell.angle_gamma   90.00
#
_symmetry.space_group_name_H-M   'P 1'
#
loop_
_entity.id
_entity.type
_entity.pdbx_description
1 polymer ?
#
loop_
_entity_poly.entity_id
_entity_poly.type
_entity_poly.pdbx_seq_one_letter_code
_entity_poly.pdbx_strand_id
1 'polypeptide(L)' 'MYSYEDRLRAVQLYIKLGRRIGLTIRQLGYPTKNALKTWYREYEQSH' A
#
# COMPACT_ATOMS: atom_id res chain seq x y z
N MET A 1 3.86 -14.06 2.85
CA MET A 1 2.62 -13.42 2.36
C MET A 1 2.08 -12.48 3.42
N TYR A 2 1.55 -11.35 3.01
CA TYR A 2 1.07 -10.36 3.97
C TYR A 2 -0.40 -10.56 4.28
N SER A 3 -0.78 -10.31 5.53
CA SER A 3 -2.17 -10.42 5.93
C SER A 3 -2.99 -9.27 5.33
N TYR A 4 -4.32 -9.40 5.39
CA TYR A 4 -5.19 -8.34 4.92
C TYR A 4 -4.92 -7.02 5.66
N GLU A 5 -4.70 -7.12 6.98
CA GLU A 5 -4.42 -5.92 7.77
C GLU A 5 -3.13 -5.24 7.35
N ASP A 6 -2.10 -6.03 7.03
CA ASP A 6 -0.84 -5.48 6.57
C ASP A 6 -1.02 -4.75 5.25
N ARG A 7 -1.78 -5.34 4.34
CA ARG A 7 -2.06 -4.71 3.05
C ARG A 7 -2.85 -3.43 3.22
N LEU A 8 -3.86 -3.45 4.08
CA LEU A 8 -4.67 -2.29 4.34
C LEU A 8 -3.85 -1.15 4.94
N ARG A 9 -2.97 -1.49 5.88
CA ARG A 9 -2.08 -0.50 6.49
C ARG A 9 -1.20 0.17 5.43
N ALA A 10 -0.64 -0.63 4.53
CA ALA A 10 0.22 -0.09 3.48
C ALA A 10 -0.56 0.85 2.55
N VAL A 11 -1.76 0.45 2.15
CA VAL A 11 -2.58 1.29 1.28
C VAL A 11 -2.99 2.58 1.98
N GLN A 12 -3.38 2.50 3.23
CA GLN A 12 -3.78 3.69 3.98
C GLN A 12 -2.62 4.67 4.14
N LEU A 13 -1.44 4.16 4.42
CA LEU A 13 -0.26 5.02 4.53
C LEU A 13 0.08 5.62 3.17
N TYR A 14 -0.05 4.84 2.11
CA TYR A 14 0.19 5.31 0.76
C TYR A 14 -0.69 6.52 0.44
N ILE A 15 -1.98 6.43 0.77
CA ILE A 15 -2.93 7.52 0.54
C ILE A 15 -2.57 8.71 1.42
N LYS A 16 -2.24 8.46 2.67
CA LYS A 16 -1.91 9.51 3.63
C LYS A 16 -0.69 10.32 3.19
N LEU A 17 0.27 9.65 2.56
CA LEU A 17 1.50 10.30 2.11
C LEU A 17 1.37 10.93 0.72
N GLY A 18 0.16 11.05 0.20
CA GLY A 18 -0.05 11.64 -1.10
C GLY A 18 0.25 10.71 -2.26
N ARG A 19 0.08 9.42 -2.04
CA ARG A 19 0.29 8.38 -3.05
C ARG A 19 1.73 8.32 -3.54
N ARG A 20 2.67 8.43 -2.61
CA ARG A 20 4.09 8.34 -2.91
C ARG A 20 4.59 6.94 -2.60
N ILE A 21 4.72 6.11 -3.62
CA ILE A 21 5.09 4.70 -3.46
C ILE A 21 6.43 4.53 -2.76
N GLY A 22 7.44 5.22 -3.24
CA GLY A 22 8.77 5.08 -2.65
C GLY A 22 8.81 5.44 -1.18
N LEU A 23 8.16 6.52 -0.82
CA LEU A 23 8.13 6.97 0.57
C LEU A 23 7.37 5.99 1.45
N THR A 24 6.25 5.46 0.95
CA THR A 24 5.45 4.50 1.70
C THR A 24 6.26 3.24 2.02
N ILE A 25 6.91 2.69 0.99
CA ILE A 25 7.71 1.48 1.15
C ILE A 25 8.88 1.74 2.09
N ARG A 26 9.49 2.91 1.98
CA ARG A 26 10.63 3.26 2.83
C ARG A 26 10.23 3.30 4.30
N GLN A 27 9.04 3.82 4.61
CA GLN A 27 8.60 3.90 5.99
C GLN A 27 8.16 2.57 6.55
N LEU A 28 7.49 1.75 5.73
CA LEU A 28 6.98 0.46 6.19
C LEU A 28 8.00 -0.67 6.09
N GLY A 29 8.92 -0.58 5.13
CA GLY A 29 9.85 -1.66 4.87
C GLY A 29 9.26 -2.76 4.01
N TYR A 30 8.05 -2.58 3.51
CA TYR A 30 7.36 -3.48 2.60
C TYR A 30 6.23 -2.68 1.94
N PRO A 31 5.58 -3.16 0.92
CA PRO A 31 5.86 -4.27 0.01
C PRO A 31 6.75 -3.82 -1.15
N THR A 32 6.78 -4.60 -2.24
CA THR A 32 7.39 -4.12 -3.47
C THR A 32 6.50 -3.06 -4.11
N LYS A 33 7.06 -2.28 -5.04
CA LYS A 33 6.29 -1.22 -5.71
C LYS A 33 5.09 -1.80 -6.45
N ASN A 34 5.29 -2.91 -7.15
CA ASN A 34 4.20 -3.53 -7.90
C ASN A 34 3.09 -4.04 -6.98
N ALA A 35 3.47 -4.63 -5.87
CA ALA A 35 2.50 -5.13 -4.91
C ALA A 35 1.64 -3.99 -4.34
N LEU A 36 2.27 -2.87 -3.99
CA LEU A 36 1.53 -1.75 -3.45
C LEU A 36 0.56 -1.17 -4.46
N LYS A 37 0.97 -1.06 -5.73
CA LYS A 37 0.07 -0.59 -6.78
C LYS A 37 -1.13 -1.50 -6.93
N THR A 38 -0.90 -2.81 -6.91
CA THR A 38 -1.99 -3.78 -7.04
C THR A 38 -2.93 -3.68 -5.84
N TRP A 39 -2.39 -3.59 -4.64
CA TRP A 39 -3.19 -3.47 -3.43
C TRP A 39 -4.05 -2.21 -3.45
N TYR A 40 -3.48 -1.10 -3.90
CA TYR A 40 -4.23 0.15 -3.98
C TYR A 40 -5.36 0.05 -5.00
N ARG A 41 -5.11 -0.55 -6.14
CA ARG A 41 -6.13 -0.75 -7.16
C ARG A 41 -7.29 -1.58 -6.62
N GLU A 42 -6.97 -2.68 -5.93
CA GLU A 42 -7.99 -3.53 -5.34
C GLU A 42 -8.78 -2.79 -4.27
N TYR A 43 -8.09 -1.99 -3.49
CA TYR A 43 -8.74 -1.18 -2.45
C TYR A 43 -9.76 -0.22 -3.07
N GLU A 44 -9.38 0.45 -4.15
CA GLU A 44 -10.28 1.38 -4.82
C GLU A 44 -11.50 0.68 -5.41
N GLN A 45 -11.29 -0.49 -5.98
CA GLN A 45 -12.39 -1.24 -6.59
C GLN A 45 -13.36 -1.78 -5.54
N SER A 46 -12.88 -2.03 -4.33
CA SER A 46 -13.71 -2.56 -3.26
C SER A 46 -14.48 -1.46 -2.53
N HIS A 47 -14.14 -0.24 -2.77
CA HIS A 47 -14.76 0.91 -2.13
C HIS A 47 -15.26 1.87 -3.21
#